data_50fcd1f717763a89fa25bcde5af6dabc
#
_entry.id   50fcd1f717763a89fa25bcde5af6dabc
#
_cell.length_a   1.000
_cell.length_b   1.000
_cell.length_c   1.000
_cell.angle_alpha   90.00
_cell.angle_beta   90.00
_cell.angle_gamma   90.00
#
_symmetry.space_group_name_H-M   'P 1'
#
loop_
_entity.id
_entity.type
_entity.pdbx_description
1 polymer ?
#
loop_
_entity_poly.entity_id
_entity_poly.type
_entity_poly.pdbx_seq_one_letter_code
_entity_poly.pdbx_strand_id
1 'polypeptide(L)'
;MTDLFSGQEAPLADRMRPRTLAEFIGQRHLLGEGRLLRRAIEADRLTSSIFFGPPGCGKTTLASIIANSTKSAFVQLNAVTSGVADVRKVIADAQERRAYGQSTYLLLDECHRWSKAQSDSILPAIERGIIRFIGSTTENPMVSMTPAIVSRCRVFQFEPLTERDVLTAMRRAIDDPERGYGQMNIIADDDALRHIARIAGGDTRAALGAVELAVLTTPADAQGSIHINLAVAEESIQKPMIRCDESLYYDMLSAFCKSLRGSDSDAALAWFARLIYAGVDPKLIARRIIAHASEDVGLANPIAMLQAEAAARAVEFVGMPEARLPLAQAIIAICESPKSNSVCVAVDAAMADAEKGGYGAVPVHLRDTHYAGHDRIGSGDGYKYPHDYPGHYVRQNYMPVELQGKKYYFPSDMGHEATIRKNQEIREECK
;
A
#
# COMPACT_ATOMS: atom_id res chain seq x y z
N MET A 1 32.60 16.96 -40.17
CA MET A 1 31.32 16.39 -39.72
C MET A 1 31.23 16.64 -38.25
N THR A 2 30.60 17.72 -37.87
CA THR A 2 30.35 18.05 -36.46
C THR A 2 29.33 17.02 -35.95
N ASP A 3 29.74 16.37 -34.89
CA ASP A 3 28.95 15.30 -34.20
C ASP A 3 27.62 15.89 -33.72
N LEU A 4 26.54 15.58 -34.41
CA LEU A 4 25.18 16.06 -34.12
C LEU A 4 24.56 15.46 -32.85
N PHE A 5 25.31 14.61 -32.12
CA PHE A 5 24.87 13.91 -30.89
C PHE A 5 25.71 14.20 -29.66
N SER A 6 26.69 15.12 -29.74
CA SER A 6 27.60 15.44 -28.61
C SER A 6 27.02 16.42 -27.57
N GLY A 7 25.69 16.56 -27.44
CA GLY A 7 25.07 17.54 -26.57
C GLY A 7 23.76 17.16 -25.91
N GLN A 8 23.44 15.87 -25.73
CA GLN A 8 22.35 15.53 -24.79
C GLN A 8 22.90 15.67 -23.36
N GLU A 9 22.76 16.88 -22.81
CA GLU A 9 22.97 17.11 -21.39
C GLU A 9 22.11 16.16 -20.56
N ALA A 10 22.64 15.65 -19.44
CA ALA A 10 21.86 14.83 -18.51
C ALA A 10 20.58 15.57 -18.09
N PRO A 11 19.48 14.86 -17.79
CA PRO A 11 18.22 15.48 -17.36
C PRO A 11 18.43 16.45 -16.20
N LEU A 12 17.69 17.55 -16.16
CA LEU A 12 17.80 18.59 -15.13
C LEU A 12 17.73 18.01 -13.71
N ALA A 13 16.85 17.03 -13.49
CA ALA A 13 16.72 16.35 -12.20
C ALA A 13 18.02 15.63 -11.78
N ASP A 14 18.83 15.19 -12.71
CA ASP A 14 20.11 14.52 -12.43
C ASP A 14 21.21 15.55 -12.23
N ARG A 15 21.28 16.58 -13.06
CA ARG A 15 22.24 17.70 -12.94
C ARG A 15 22.07 18.42 -11.60
N MET A 16 20.84 18.61 -11.15
CA MET A 16 20.49 19.33 -9.93
C MET A 16 20.54 18.47 -8.66
N ARG A 17 21.02 17.21 -8.75
CA ARG A 17 21.18 16.36 -7.55
C ARG A 17 22.06 17.07 -6.51
N PRO A 18 21.61 17.18 -5.25
CA PRO A 18 22.45 17.62 -4.15
C PRO A 18 23.74 16.80 -4.04
N ARG A 19 24.86 17.50 -3.90
CA ARG A 19 26.21 16.88 -3.77
C ARG A 19 26.66 16.79 -2.33
N THR A 20 26.07 17.61 -1.45
CA THR A 20 26.37 17.70 -0.02
C THR A 20 25.13 17.68 0.84
N LEU A 21 25.27 17.42 2.14
CA LEU A 21 24.17 17.51 3.10
C LEU A 21 23.59 18.93 3.21
N ALA A 22 24.41 19.97 2.98
CA ALA A 22 23.98 21.36 3.00
C ALA A 22 23.05 21.70 1.82
N GLU A 23 23.25 21.05 0.68
CA GLU A 23 22.38 21.20 -0.48
C GLU A 23 21.09 20.38 -0.39
N PHE A 24 21.03 19.39 0.53
CA PHE A 24 19.93 18.46 0.63
C PHE A 24 18.67 19.18 1.13
N ILE A 25 17.56 19.03 0.40
CA ILE A 25 16.29 19.70 0.70
C ILE A 25 15.34 18.74 1.39
N GLY A 26 14.66 19.23 2.43
CA GLY A 26 13.66 18.45 3.18
C GLY A 26 14.22 17.45 4.18
N GLN A 27 13.44 16.45 4.53
CA GLN A 27 13.78 15.36 5.47
C GLN A 27 14.35 15.86 6.82
N ARG A 28 13.83 16.97 7.34
CA ARG A 28 14.37 17.61 8.57
C ARG A 28 14.29 16.70 9.80
N HIS A 29 13.32 15.78 9.86
CA HIS A 29 13.17 14.80 10.92
C HIS A 29 14.30 13.77 10.92
N LEU A 30 14.98 13.53 9.79
CA LEU A 30 16.13 12.63 9.66
C LEU A 30 17.46 13.37 9.67
N LEU A 31 17.54 14.50 8.93
CA LEU A 31 18.79 15.22 8.62
C LEU A 31 18.90 16.57 9.31
N GLY A 32 17.93 16.96 10.15
CA GLY A 32 18.03 18.16 10.97
C GLY A 32 19.25 18.12 11.91
N GLU A 33 19.62 19.27 12.42
CA GLU A 33 20.75 19.41 13.35
C GLU A 33 20.57 18.47 14.57
N GLY A 34 21.63 17.77 14.95
CA GLY A 34 21.62 16.82 16.06
C GLY A 34 20.89 15.49 15.80
N ARG A 35 20.27 15.27 14.65
CA ARG A 35 19.57 14.00 14.33
C ARG A 35 20.58 12.86 14.10
N LEU A 36 20.13 11.64 14.46
CA LEU A 36 20.96 10.45 14.43
C LEU A 36 21.57 10.19 13.06
N LEU A 37 20.77 10.24 11.99
CA LEU A 37 21.24 9.93 10.63
C LEU A 37 22.30 10.95 10.19
N ARG A 38 22.07 12.24 10.42
CA ARG A 38 23.03 13.31 10.14
C ARG A 38 24.35 13.10 10.88
N ARG A 39 24.32 12.89 12.19
CA ARG A 39 25.52 12.66 13.02
C ARG A 39 26.28 11.42 12.58
N ALA A 40 25.56 10.35 12.20
CA ALA A 40 26.17 9.12 11.72
C ALA A 40 26.90 9.30 10.38
N ILE A 41 26.36 10.12 9.48
CA ILE A 41 26.98 10.48 8.19
C ILE A 41 28.21 11.36 8.43
N GLU A 42 28.08 12.44 9.21
CA GLU A 42 29.16 13.37 9.51
C GLU A 42 30.34 12.70 10.23
N ALA A 43 30.06 11.68 11.06
CA ALA A 43 31.10 10.92 11.76
C ALA A 43 31.66 9.73 10.96
N ASP A 44 31.23 9.48 9.72
CA ASP A 44 31.51 8.26 8.92
C ASP A 44 31.25 6.95 9.68
N ARG A 45 30.15 6.94 10.47
CA ARG A 45 29.74 5.81 11.34
C ARG A 45 28.37 5.26 11.00
N LEU A 46 27.89 5.50 9.80
CA LEU A 46 26.61 4.92 9.36
C LEU A 46 26.74 3.40 9.29
N THR A 47 25.85 2.72 9.98
CA THR A 47 25.71 1.25 9.92
C THR A 47 24.79 0.85 8.75
N SER A 48 24.66 -0.44 8.50
CA SER A 48 23.71 -0.94 7.50
C SER A 48 22.33 -0.37 7.72
N SER A 49 21.72 0.16 6.66
CA SER A 49 20.50 0.98 6.73
C SER A 49 19.59 0.72 5.55
N ILE A 50 18.29 0.92 5.74
CA ILE A 50 17.28 0.88 4.70
C ILE A 50 16.59 2.23 4.66
N PHE A 51 16.61 2.88 3.50
CA PHE A 51 15.91 4.13 3.22
C PHE A 51 14.63 3.80 2.47
N PHE A 52 13.46 4.00 3.09
CA PHE A 52 12.18 3.75 2.43
C PHE A 52 11.30 4.98 2.44
N GLY A 53 10.45 5.10 1.41
CA GLY A 53 9.53 6.23 1.25
C GLY A 53 9.21 6.50 -0.22
N PRO A 54 8.37 7.49 -0.52
CA PRO A 54 7.87 7.77 -1.86
C PRO A 54 8.99 8.07 -2.87
N PRO A 55 8.71 7.97 -4.19
CA PRO A 55 9.66 8.37 -5.22
C PRO A 55 10.00 9.85 -5.12
N GLY A 56 11.17 10.24 -5.62
CA GLY A 56 11.60 11.65 -5.70
C GLY A 56 11.90 12.36 -4.38
N CYS A 57 11.81 11.68 -3.22
CA CYS A 57 12.07 12.27 -1.88
C CYS A 57 13.55 12.30 -1.47
N GLY A 58 14.48 11.83 -2.32
CA GLY A 58 15.92 11.98 -2.13
C GLY A 58 16.67 10.75 -1.56
N LYS A 59 16.08 9.54 -1.48
CA LYS A 59 16.74 8.33 -0.94
C LYS A 59 18.08 8.01 -1.61
N THR A 60 18.07 7.83 -2.93
CA THR A 60 19.26 7.51 -3.72
C THR A 60 20.25 8.70 -3.73
N THR A 61 19.74 9.93 -3.69
CA THR A 61 20.55 11.14 -3.57
C THR A 61 21.34 11.17 -2.25
N LEU A 62 20.67 10.87 -1.12
CA LEU A 62 21.35 10.81 0.17
C LEU A 62 22.43 9.72 0.18
N ALA A 63 22.14 8.56 -0.41
CA ALA A 63 23.14 7.50 -0.54
C ALA A 63 24.36 7.96 -1.35
N SER A 64 24.16 8.73 -2.42
CA SER A 64 25.26 9.33 -3.21
C SER A 64 26.05 10.38 -2.40
N ILE A 65 25.38 11.19 -1.58
CA ILE A 65 26.07 12.14 -0.68
C ILE A 65 26.93 11.38 0.34
N ILE A 66 26.41 10.29 0.91
CA ILE A 66 27.16 9.43 1.83
C ILE A 66 28.39 8.89 1.13
N ALA A 67 28.25 8.42 -0.13
CA ALA A 67 29.34 7.94 -0.94
C ALA A 67 30.48 8.98 -1.08
N ASN A 68 30.10 10.22 -1.38
CA ASN A 68 31.04 11.31 -1.61
C ASN A 68 31.66 11.87 -0.31
N SER A 69 30.97 11.69 0.83
CA SER A 69 31.39 12.20 2.13
C SER A 69 32.26 11.22 2.93
N THR A 70 32.33 9.96 2.52
CA THR A 70 33.03 8.92 3.26
C THR A 70 34.39 8.58 2.63
N LYS A 71 35.33 8.06 3.43
CA LYS A 71 36.58 7.48 2.94
C LYS A 71 36.41 6.03 2.47
N SER A 72 35.21 5.50 2.54
CA SER A 72 34.87 4.13 2.18
C SER A 72 34.73 3.96 0.67
N ALA A 73 35.00 2.77 0.15
CA ALA A 73 34.60 2.43 -1.21
C ALA A 73 33.10 2.38 -1.32
N PHE A 74 32.52 2.84 -2.43
CA PHE A 74 31.11 2.84 -2.69
C PHE A 74 30.80 2.03 -3.95
N VAL A 75 29.89 1.08 -3.83
CA VAL A 75 29.42 0.24 -4.94
C VAL A 75 27.92 0.35 -5.02
N GLN A 76 27.40 0.58 -6.22
CA GLN A 76 25.95 0.63 -6.45
C GLN A 76 25.52 -0.55 -7.30
N LEU A 77 24.47 -1.24 -6.85
CA LEU A 77 23.77 -2.28 -7.60
C LEU A 77 22.29 -1.87 -7.73
N ASN A 78 21.68 -2.36 -8.79
CA ASN A 78 20.22 -2.24 -8.96
C ASN A 78 19.60 -3.64 -8.81
N ALA A 79 18.59 -3.76 -7.97
CA ALA A 79 17.96 -5.05 -7.66
C ALA A 79 17.34 -5.75 -8.88
N VAL A 80 16.97 -5.00 -9.90
CA VAL A 80 16.35 -5.54 -11.12
C VAL A 80 17.38 -6.15 -12.08
N THR A 81 18.57 -5.53 -12.19
CA THR A 81 19.58 -5.91 -13.18
C THR A 81 20.72 -6.73 -12.61
N SER A 82 20.91 -6.73 -11.29
CA SER A 82 22.06 -7.39 -10.63
C SER A 82 21.70 -8.76 -10.10
N GLY A 83 22.52 -9.76 -10.39
CA GLY A 83 22.35 -11.15 -9.95
C GLY A 83 23.17 -11.51 -8.71
N VAL A 84 23.06 -12.78 -8.25
CA VAL A 84 23.86 -13.33 -7.13
C VAL A 84 25.35 -13.27 -7.41
N ALA A 85 25.75 -13.40 -8.69
CA ALA A 85 27.17 -13.33 -9.10
C ALA A 85 27.76 -11.94 -8.83
N ASP A 86 26.99 -10.88 -9.12
CA ASP A 86 27.43 -9.49 -8.87
C ASP A 86 27.60 -9.23 -7.38
N VAL A 87 26.68 -9.73 -6.57
CA VAL A 87 26.76 -9.64 -5.10
C VAL A 87 28.01 -10.32 -4.57
N ARG A 88 28.31 -11.54 -5.05
CA ARG A 88 29.52 -12.28 -4.65
C ARG A 88 30.80 -11.55 -5.04
N LYS A 89 30.85 -10.94 -6.23
CA LYS A 89 31.99 -10.13 -6.67
C LYS A 89 32.18 -8.93 -5.74
N VAL A 90 31.11 -8.20 -5.43
CA VAL A 90 31.20 -7.06 -4.50
C VAL A 90 31.69 -7.50 -3.11
N ILE A 91 31.27 -8.66 -2.62
CA ILE A 91 31.72 -9.20 -1.33
C ILE A 91 33.21 -9.53 -1.38
N ALA A 92 33.69 -10.18 -2.44
CA ALA A 92 35.11 -10.51 -2.61
C ALA A 92 35.98 -9.24 -2.66
N ASP A 93 35.60 -8.26 -3.48
CA ASP A 93 36.27 -6.97 -3.57
C ASP A 93 36.26 -6.20 -2.24
N ALA A 94 35.20 -6.29 -1.48
CA ALA A 94 35.05 -5.67 -0.15
C ALA A 94 35.98 -6.35 0.89
N GLN A 95 36.13 -7.67 0.83
CA GLN A 95 37.06 -8.42 1.68
C GLN A 95 38.50 -8.02 1.43
N GLU A 96 38.88 -7.89 0.16
CA GLU A 96 40.22 -7.43 -0.23
C GLU A 96 40.50 -6.01 0.28
N ARG A 97 39.56 -5.05 0.03
CA ARG A 97 39.71 -3.66 0.53
C ARG A 97 39.81 -3.59 2.04
N ARG A 98 39.04 -4.44 2.75
CA ARG A 98 39.10 -4.51 4.22
C ARG A 98 40.48 -4.91 4.74
N ALA A 99 41.21 -5.77 4.04
CA ALA A 99 42.60 -6.13 4.39
C ALA A 99 43.53 -4.93 4.39
N TYR A 100 43.22 -3.90 3.59
CA TYR A 100 43.93 -2.61 3.54
C TYR A 100 43.26 -1.52 4.41
N GLY A 101 42.33 -1.88 5.29
CA GLY A 101 41.68 -0.94 6.21
C GLY A 101 40.57 -0.09 5.59
N GLN A 102 40.15 -0.37 4.35
CA GLN A 102 39.10 0.38 3.67
C GLN A 102 37.75 -0.31 3.81
N SER A 103 36.75 0.41 4.33
CA SER A 103 35.34 -0.05 4.39
C SER A 103 34.66 0.04 3.02
N THR A 104 33.62 -0.75 2.81
CA THR A 104 32.82 -0.72 1.57
C THR A 104 31.35 -0.51 1.91
N TYR A 105 30.73 0.53 1.32
CA TYR A 105 29.27 0.70 1.26
C TYR A 105 28.74 0.06 -0.01
N LEU A 106 27.68 -0.70 0.13
CA LEU A 106 26.88 -1.21 -0.99
C LEU A 106 25.52 -0.54 -0.97
N LEU A 107 25.25 0.30 -1.97
CA LEU A 107 23.89 0.78 -2.25
C LEU A 107 23.18 -0.24 -3.14
N LEU A 108 22.02 -0.66 -2.71
CA LEU A 108 21.09 -1.45 -3.49
C LEU A 108 19.81 -0.66 -3.73
N ASP A 109 19.60 -0.23 -4.96
CA ASP A 109 18.37 0.48 -5.35
C ASP A 109 17.25 -0.52 -5.64
N GLU A 110 16.00 -0.15 -5.29
CA GLU A 110 14.79 -0.97 -5.39
C GLU A 110 14.94 -2.34 -4.68
N CYS A 111 15.53 -2.33 -3.47
CA CYS A 111 15.94 -3.53 -2.74
C CYS A 111 14.79 -4.50 -2.41
N HIS A 112 13.52 -4.06 -2.44
CA HIS A 112 12.34 -4.92 -2.31
C HIS A 112 12.19 -5.95 -3.43
N ARG A 113 12.83 -5.71 -4.58
CA ARG A 113 12.78 -6.63 -5.74
C ARG A 113 13.78 -7.79 -5.65
N TRP A 114 14.58 -7.83 -4.60
CA TRP A 114 15.51 -8.94 -4.43
C TRP A 114 14.82 -10.24 -4.04
N SER A 115 15.20 -11.31 -4.69
CA SER A 115 14.80 -12.65 -4.32
C SER A 115 15.40 -13.06 -2.96
N LYS A 116 14.80 -14.05 -2.32
CA LYS A 116 15.33 -14.62 -1.08
C LYS A 116 16.77 -15.09 -1.24
N ALA A 117 17.13 -15.73 -2.36
CA ALA A 117 18.48 -16.24 -2.62
C ALA A 117 19.52 -15.10 -2.71
N GLN A 118 19.17 -13.97 -3.33
CA GLN A 118 20.03 -12.78 -3.39
C GLN A 118 20.21 -12.18 -1.99
N SER A 119 19.13 -12.07 -1.24
CA SER A 119 19.12 -11.59 0.14
C SER A 119 20.01 -12.46 1.04
N ASP A 120 19.85 -13.78 0.98
CA ASP A 120 20.64 -14.72 1.79
C ASP A 120 22.13 -14.68 1.44
N SER A 121 22.49 -14.36 0.21
CA SER A 121 23.90 -14.28 -0.23
C SER A 121 24.69 -13.14 0.41
N ILE A 122 24.05 -12.04 0.79
CA ILE A 122 24.70 -10.86 1.38
C ILE A 122 24.73 -10.88 2.92
N LEU A 123 23.82 -11.63 3.55
CA LEU A 123 23.67 -11.64 5.01
C LEU A 123 24.99 -11.87 5.76
N PRO A 124 25.82 -12.87 5.40
CA PRO A 124 27.09 -13.10 6.10
C PRO A 124 28.05 -11.91 6.01
N ALA A 125 28.00 -11.16 4.90
CA ALA A 125 28.88 -9.99 4.69
C ALA A 125 28.42 -8.78 5.54
N ILE A 126 27.10 -8.61 5.70
CA ILE A 126 26.53 -7.59 6.60
C ILE A 126 26.85 -7.93 8.05
N GLU A 127 26.62 -9.17 8.49
CA GLU A 127 26.85 -9.64 9.87
C GLU A 127 28.31 -9.47 10.31
N ARG A 128 29.25 -9.81 9.41
CA ARG A 128 30.70 -9.70 9.67
C ARG A 128 31.23 -8.28 9.48
N GLY A 129 30.38 -7.32 9.09
CA GLY A 129 30.78 -5.94 8.79
C GLY A 129 31.77 -5.82 7.63
N ILE A 130 31.74 -6.76 6.68
CA ILE A 130 32.53 -6.70 5.44
C ILE A 130 31.96 -5.61 4.54
N ILE A 131 30.63 -5.53 4.50
CA ILE A 131 29.87 -4.54 3.75
C ILE A 131 28.97 -3.77 4.71
N ARG A 132 28.89 -2.46 4.54
CA ARG A 132 27.85 -1.61 5.08
C ARG A 132 26.77 -1.46 4.02
N PHE A 133 25.59 -2.04 4.27
CA PHE A 133 24.51 -2.08 3.30
C PHE A 133 23.62 -0.83 3.40
N ILE A 134 23.28 -0.25 2.25
CA ILE A 134 22.27 0.81 2.14
C ILE A 134 21.22 0.32 1.13
N GLY A 135 20.05 -0.09 1.63
CA GLY A 135 18.91 -0.44 0.78
C GLY A 135 18.08 0.81 0.50
N SER A 136 17.65 1.02 -0.74
CA SER A 136 16.68 2.05 -1.14
C SER A 136 15.44 1.38 -1.68
N THR A 137 14.25 1.78 -1.20
CA THR A 137 12.96 1.20 -1.62
C THR A 137 11.83 2.20 -1.51
N THR A 138 10.81 2.04 -2.34
CA THR A 138 9.54 2.76 -2.23
C THR A 138 8.54 2.02 -1.35
N GLU A 139 8.72 0.73 -1.12
CA GLU A 139 7.81 -0.13 -0.36
C GLU A 139 8.20 -0.23 1.11
N ASN A 140 7.22 -0.56 1.98
CA ASN A 140 7.49 -0.80 3.40
C ASN A 140 8.37 -2.05 3.57
N PRO A 141 9.62 -1.91 4.05
CA PRO A 141 10.56 -3.02 4.12
C PRO A 141 10.12 -4.13 5.09
N MET A 142 9.25 -3.83 6.06
CA MET A 142 8.71 -4.83 6.98
C MET A 142 7.77 -5.83 6.27
N VAL A 143 7.21 -5.45 5.13
CA VAL A 143 6.29 -6.27 4.33
C VAL A 143 7.00 -6.90 3.13
N SER A 144 7.82 -6.10 2.41
CA SER A 144 8.36 -6.46 1.10
C SER A 144 9.76 -7.07 1.13
N MET A 145 10.46 -7.04 2.28
CA MET A 145 11.82 -7.57 2.39
C MET A 145 11.94 -8.75 3.35
N THR A 146 13.00 -9.54 3.19
CA THR A 146 13.28 -10.66 4.11
C THR A 146 13.55 -10.15 5.53
N PRO A 147 12.89 -10.70 6.57
CA PRO A 147 13.09 -10.28 7.96
C PRO A 147 14.55 -10.33 8.41
N ALA A 148 15.33 -11.24 7.83
CA ALA A 148 16.76 -11.41 8.12
C ALA A 148 17.60 -10.17 7.77
N ILE A 149 17.32 -9.49 6.65
CA ILE A 149 18.00 -8.23 6.28
C ILE A 149 17.48 -7.09 7.16
N VAL A 150 16.15 -6.98 7.32
CA VAL A 150 15.53 -5.88 8.05
C VAL A 150 16.01 -5.83 9.50
N SER A 151 16.15 -7.00 10.17
CA SER A 151 16.62 -7.09 11.56
C SER A 151 18.08 -6.63 11.75
N ARG A 152 18.89 -6.57 10.68
CA ARG A 152 20.31 -6.17 10.69
C ARG A 152 20.54 -4.76 10.20
N CYS A 153 19.48 -4.07 9.77
CA CYS A 153 19.54 -2.73 9.23
C CYS A 153 18.77 -1.74 10.10
N ARG A 154 19.22 -0.50 10.14
CA ARG A 154 18.40 0.60 10.66
C ARG A 154 17.48 1.10 9.56
N VAL A 155 16.20 1.19 9.87
CA VAL A 155 15.19 1.65 8.91
C VAL A 155 14.96 3.15 9.11
N PHE A 156 15.06 3.91 8.02
CA PHE A 156 14.81 5.35 7.99
C PHE A 156 13.68 5.63 7.01
N GLN A 157 12.58 6.19 7.51
CA GLN A 157 11.42 6.54 6.71
C GLN A 157 11.58 7.96 6.16
N PHE A 158 11.57 8.06 4.83
CA PHE A 158 11.54 9.32 4.11
C PHE A 158 10.07 9.73 3.88
N GLU A 159 9.78 10.97 4.15
CA GLU A 159 8.48 11.58 3.90
C GLU A 159 8.42 12.24 2.52
N PRO A 160 7.23 12.42 1.93
CA PRO A 160 7.08 13.27 0.75
C PRO A 160 7.65 14.65 1.05
N LEU A 161 8.31 15.28 0.07
CA LEU A 161 8.74 16.64 0.22
C LEU A 161 7.53 17.59 0.29
N THR A 162 7.63 18.62 1.12
CA THR A 162 6.57 19.64 1.19
C THR A 162 6.54 20.47 -0.10
N GLU A 163 5.40 21.08 -0.41
CA GLU A 163 5.29 22.02 -1.53
C GLU A 163 6.39 23.07 -1.49
N ARG A 164 6.72 23.59 -0.29
CA ARG A 164 7.80 24.55 -0.09
C ARG A 164 9.17 24.00 -0.43
N ASP A 165 9.44 22.72 -0.10
CA ASP A 165 10.70 22.06 -0.42
C ASP A 165 10.86 21.89 -1.94
N VAL A 166 9.79 21.47 -2.62
CA VAL A 166 9.75 21.32 -4.08
C VAL A 166 9.94 22.68 -4.77
N LEU A 167 9.25 23.72 -4.31
CA LEU A 167 9.45 25.10 -4.81
C LEU A 167 10.89 25.54 -4.66
N THR A 168 11.52 25.25 -3.51
CA THR A 168 12.93 25.57 -3.28
C THR A 168 13.85 24.86 -4.28
N ALA A 169 13.58 23.60 -4.58
CA ALA A 169 14.34 22.83 -5.57
C ALA A 169 14.18 23.39 -6.99
N MET A 170 12.97 23.75 -7.39
CA MET A 170 12.68 24.32 -8.73
C MET A 170 13.33 25.69 -8.90
N ARG A 171 13.22 26.59 -7.90
CA ARG A 171 13.88 27.91 -7.95
C ARG A 171 15.38 27.76 -8.05
N ARG A 172 15.98 26.89 -7.22
CA ARG A 172 17.43 26.59 -7.34
C ARG A 172 17.79 26.11 -8.74
N ALA A 173 16.98 25.29 -9.39
CA ALA A 173 17.25 24.81 -10.74
C ALA A 173 17.11 25.89 -11.80
N ILE A 174 16.24 26.88 -11.61
CA ILE A 174 16.11 28.05 -12.48
C ILE A 174 17.31 29.00 -12.32
N ASP A 175 17.75 29.20 -11.06
CA ASP A 175 18.76 30.22 -10.72
C ASP A 175 20.22 29.72 -10.82
N ASP A 176 20.46 28.39 -10.76
CA ASP A 176 21.82 27.82 -10.77
C ASP A 176 22.48 27.98 -12.16
N PRO A 177 23.57 28.77 -12.27
CA PRO A 177 24.20 29.04 -13.58
C PRO A 177 25.07 27.88 -14.10
N GLU A 178 25.44 26.93 -13.25
CA GLU A 178 26.33 25.81 -13.61
C GLU A 178 25.54 24.56 -13.99
N ARG A 179 24.55 24.20 -13.19
CA ARG A 179 23.81 22.94 -13.31
C ARG A 179 22.38 23.11 -13.79
N GLY A 180 21.83 24.32 -13.63
CA GLY A 180 20.47 24.69 -13.97
C GLY A 180 20.38 25.56 -15.20
N TYR A 181 19.49 26.53 -15.10
CA TYR A 181 19.17 27.44 -16.20
C TYR A 181 19.54 28.90 -15.89
N GLY A 182 20.36 29.17 -14.87
CA GLY A 182 20.70 30.54 -14.44
C GLY A 182 21.47 31.39 -15.46
N GLN A 183 21.88 30.81 -16.60
CA GLN A 183 22.44 31.53 -17.74
C GLN A 183 21.38 31.98 -18.74
N MET A 184 20.12 31.52 -18.60
CA MET A 184 19.00 31.89 -19.44
C MET A 184 18.13 32.92 -18.71
N ASN A 185 17.50 33.82 -19.45
CA ASN A 185 16.57 34.77 -18.86
C ASN A 185 15.19 34.11 -18.71
N ILE A 186 14.92 33.50 -17.57
CA ILE A 186 13.66 32.81 -17.28
C ILE A 186 12.84 33.63 -16.29
N ILE A 187 11.61 33.93 -16.68
CA ILE A 187 10.60 34.55 -15.83
C ILE A 187 9.54 33.50 -15.53
N ALA A 188 9.54 32.96 -14.32
CA ALA A 188 8.57 31.96 -13.87
C ALA A 188 7.60 32.58 -12.88
N ASP A 189 6.31 32.52 -13.19
CA ASP A 189 5.26 33.03 -12.31
C ASP A 189 5.14 32.16 -11.05
N ASP A 190 4.88 32.79 -9.90
CA ASP A 190 4.77 32.08 -8.62
C ASP A 190 3.61 31.05 -8.61
N ASP A 191 2.51 31.35 -9.26
CA ASP A 191 1.36 30.44 -9.38
C ASP A 191 1.66 29.24 -10.28
N ALA A 192 2.43 29.43 -11.36
CA ALA A 192 2.93 28.37 -12.23
C ALA A 192 3.81 27.38 -11.44
N LEU A 193 4.79 27.89 -10.70
CA LEU A 193 5.67 27.03 -9.89
C LEU A 193 4.91 26.34 -8.75
N ARG A 194 3.96 27.00 -8.10
CA ARG A 194 3.09 26.39 -7.09
C ARG A 194 2.21 25.29 -7.70
N HIS A 195 1.69 25.51 -8.90
CA HIS A 195 0.93 24.50 -9.60
C HIS A 195 1.77 23.23 -9.83
N ILE A 196 2.99 23.38 -10.38
CA ILE A 196 3.92 22.26 -10.57
C ILE A 196 4.21 21.55 -9.25
N ALA A 197 4.54 22.31 -8.17
CA ALA A 197 4.88 21.73 -6.87
C ALA A 197 3.71 20.91 -6.28
N ARG A 198 2.49 21.42 -6.38
CA ARG A 198 1.27 20.76 -5.90
C ARG A 198 0.99 19.47 -6.68
N ILE A 199 1.07 19.54 -8.02
CA ILE A 199 0.81 18.34 -8.87
C ILE A 199 1.91 17.31 -8.71
N ALA A 200 3.17 17.70 -8.52
CA ALA A 200 4.27 16.78 -8.28
C ALA A 200 4.13 15.99 -6.97
N GLY A 201 3.31 16.45 -6.00
CA GLY A 201 2.97 15.71 -4.79
C GLY A 201 4.19 15.29 -3.93
N GLY A 202 5.27 16.09 -3.94
CA GLY A 202 6.51 15.81 -3.22
C GLY A 202 7.57 15.06 -4.03
N ASP A 203 7.30 14.72 -5.30
CA ASP A 203 8.29 14.14 -6.22
C ASP A 203 9.08 15.26 -6.92
N THR A 204 10.29 15.55 -6.41
CA THR A 204 11.17 16.57 -7.00
C THR A 204 11.63 16.22 -8.41
N ARG A 205 11.76 14.93 -8.74
CA ARG A 205 12.18 14.50 -10.08
C ARG A 205 11.10 14.87 -11.11
N ALA A 206 9.84 14.63 -10.78
CA ALA A 206 8.71 15.01 -11.62
C ALA A 206 8.62 16.53 -11.76
N ALA A 207 8.79 17.27 -10.67
CA ALA A 207 8.76 18.74 -10.69
C ALA A 207 9.88 19.34 -11.54
N LEU A 208 11.12 18.87 -11.40
CA LEU A 208 12.25 19.34 -12.20
C LEU A 208 12.12 18.94 -13.68
N GLY A 209 11.57 17.75 -13.98
CA GLY A 209 11.27 17.36 -15.33
C GLY A 209 10.22 18.27 -16.00
N ALA A 210 9.21 18.71 -15.24
CA ALA A 210 8.22 19.66 -15.73
C ALA A 210 8.83 21.05 -16.00
N VAL A 211 9.70 21.54 -15.12
CA VAL A 211 10.46 22.79 -15.34
C VAL A 211 11.35 22.67 -16.59
N GLU A 212 12.06 21.55 -16.74
CA GLU A 212 12.90 21.28 -17.92
C GLU A 212 12.08 21.34 -19.20
N LEU A 213 10.93 20.65 -19.22
CA LEU A 213 10.04 20.65 -20.39
C LEU A 213 9.51 22.06 -20.68
N ALA A 214 9.07 22.78 -19.64
CA ALA A 214 8.58 24.16 -19.79
C ALA A 214 9.64 25.08 -20.38
N VAL A 215 10.88 25.02 -19.91
CA VAL A 215 12.00 25.84 -20.43
C VAL A 215 12.35 25.48 -21.87
N LEU A 216 12.44 24.19 -22.18
CA LEU A 216 12.87 23.73 -23.51
C LEU A 216 11.82 23.92 -24.61
N THR A 217 10.54 23.99 -24.26
CA THR A 217 9.45 24.06 -25.24
C THR A 217 8.82 25.46 -25.37
N THR A 218 9.09 26.37 -24.44
CA THR A 218 8.56 27.74 -24.49
C THR A 218 9.48 28.64 -25.31
N PRO A 219 9.00 29.26 -26.41
CA PRO A 219 9.79 30.22 -27.17
C PRO A 219 10.16 31.44 -26.34
N ALA A 220 11.38 31.94 -26.54
CA ALA A 220 11.77 33.22 -25.96
C ALA A 220 11.01 34.39 -26.62
N ASP A 221 10.69 35.40 -25.81
CA ASP A 221 10.09 36.64 -26.31
C ASP A 221 11.09 37.52 -27.08
N ALA A 222 10.64 38.70 -27.55
CA ALA A 222 11.47 39.64 -28.28
C ALA A 222 12.69 40.18 -27.47
N GLN A 223 12.66 40.04 -26.16
CA GLN A 223 13.72 40.42 -25.22
C GLN A 223 14.65 39.23 -24.88
N GLY A 224 14.37 38.06 -25.41
CA GLY A 224 15.11 36.84 -25.15
C GLY A 224 14.74 36.17 -23.82
N SER A 225 13.58 36.51 -23.22
CA SER A 225 13.09 35.94 -21.97
C SER A 225 12.13 34.78 -22.23
N ILE A 226 12.27 33.70 -21.46
CA ILE A 226 11.35 32.56 -21.47
C ILE A 226 10.34 32.74 -20.31
N HIS A 227 9.05 32.86 -20.65
CA HIS A 227 7.99 33.09 -19.68
C HIS A 227 7.27 31.77 -19.34
N ILE A 228 7.41 31.30 -18.11
CA ILE A 228 6.69 30.14 -17.59
C ILE A 228 5.49 30.64 -16.79
N ASN A 229 4.35 30.75 -17.45
CA ASN A 229 3.06 31.09 -16.84
C ASN A 229 2.29 29.84 -16.46
N LEU A 230 1.10 30.01 -15.85
CA LEU A 230 0.27 28.90 -15.37
C LEU A 230 -0.12 27.94 -16.52
N ALA A 231 -0.46 28.43 -17.70
CA ALA A 231 -0.84 27.58 -18.84
C ALA A 231 0.32 26.68 -19.28
N VAL A 232 1.52 27.24 -19.40
CA VAL A 232 2.74 26.46 -19.70
C VAL A 232 3.01 25.42 -18.60
N ALA A 233 2.80 25.77 -17.33
CA ALA A 233 2.98 24.86 -16.22
C ALA A 233 1.99 23.70 -16.26
N GLU A 234 0.71 23.97 -16.56
CA GLU A 234 -0.35 22.95 -16.69
C GLU A 234 -0.06 21.96 -17.82
N GLU A 235 0.47 22.42 -18.94
CA GLU A 235 0.84 21.55 -20.06
C GLU A 235 2.13 20.75 -19.78
N SER A 236 3.07 21.33 -19.03
CA SER A 236 4.38 20.72 -18.79
C SER A 236 4.36 19.64 -17.71
N ILE A 237 3.42 19.70 -16.76
CA ILE A 237 3.28 18.67 -15.74
C ILE A 237 2.08 17.78 -16.03
N GLN A 238 2.35 16.53 -16.38
CA GLN A 238 1.29 15.54 -16.47
C GLN A 238 0.76 15.25 -15.06
N LYS A 239 -0.57 15.15 -14.92
CA LYS A 239 -1.17 14.67 -13.67
C LYS A 239 -0.49 13.36 -13.29
N PRO A 240 0.08 13.24 -12.10
CA PRO A 240 0.68 11.99 -11.70
C PRO A 240 -0.41 10.92 -11.75
N MET A 241 -0.21 9.89 -12.53
CA MET A 241 -0.85 8.63 -12.22
C MET A 241 -0.30 8.27 -10.84
N ILE A 242 -1.18 8.21 -9.83
CA ILE A 242 -0.77 7.70 -8.51
C ILE A 242 -0.24 6.30 -8.79
N ARG A 243 1.08 6.15 -8.81
CA ARG A 243 1.70 4.83 -8.83
C ARG A 243 1.37 4.23 -7.48
N CYS A 244 0.33 3.42 -7.47
CA CYS A 244 -0.06 2.65 -6.32
C CYS A 244 0.97 1.52 -6.20
N ASP A 245 2.01 1.72 -5.39
CA ASP A 245 2.81 0.59 -4.95
C ASP A 245 1.97 -0.32 -4.04
N GLU A 246 2.43 -1.53 -3.84
CA GLU A 246 1.68 -2.54 -3.09
C GLU A 246 1.38 -2.08 -1.65
N SER A 247 2.30 -1.38 -1.02
CA SER A 247 2.14 -0.85 0.35
C SER A 247 1.05 0.22 0.41
N LEU A 248 1.09 1.21 -0.47
CA LEU A 248 0.08 2.27 -0.53
C LEU A 248 -1.31 1.72 -0.87
N TYR A 249 -1.36 0.70 -1.75
CA TYR A 249 -2.60 0.00 -2.07
C TYR A 249 -3.24 -0.60 -0.82
N TYR A 250 -2.48 -1.37 -0.03
CA TYR A 250 -3.00 -1.99 1.19
C TYR A 250 -3.37 -0.96 2.25
N ASP A 251 -2.62 0.14 2.37
CA ASP A 251 -2.94 1.23 3.30
C ASP A 251 -4.25 1.93 2.92
N MET A 252 -4.44 2.27 1.65
CA MET A 252 -5.69 2.87 1.15
C MET A 252 -6.87 1.91 1.30
N LEU A 253 -6.68 0.63 0.97
CA LEU A 253 -7.71 -0.39 1.10
C LEU A 253 -8.09 -0.61 2.58
N SER A 254 -7.11 -0.63 3.48
CA SER A 254 -7.33 -0.72 4.93
C SER A 254 -8.11 0.48 5.47
N ALA A 255 -7.76 1.70 5.02
CA ALA A 255 -8.48 2.91 5.39
C ALA A 255 -9.92 2.88 4.87
N PHE A 256 -10.14 2.46 3.61
CA PHE A 256 -11.46 2.26 3.02
C PHE A 256 -12.32 1.29 3.85
N CYS A 257 -11.80 0.10 4.13
CA CYS A 257 -12.50 -0.92 4.92
C CYS A 257 -12.84 -0.44 6.33
N LYS A 258 -11.91 0.27 6.99
CA LYS A 258 -12.16 0.86 8.32
C LYS A 258 -13.20 1.96 8.31
N SER A 259 -13.29 2.74 7.23
CA SER A 259 -14.32 3.76 7.06
C SER A 259 -15.71 3.13 6.87
N LEU A 260 -15.82 2.04 6.10
CA LEU A 260 -17.07 1.26 5.98
C LEU A 260 -17.54 0.75 7.34
N ARG A 261 -16.63 0.13 8.11
CA ARG A 261 -16.90 -0.39 9.45
C ARG A 261 -17.25 0.73 10.43
N GLY A 262 -16.55 1.86 10.33
CA GLY A 262 -16.74 3.03 11.20
C GLY A 262 -17.96 3.88 10.88
N SER A 263 -18.75 3.55 9.84
CA SER A 263 -19.93 4.33 9.41
C SER A 263 -19.61 5.77 8.99
N ASP A 264 -18.43 5.98 8.39
CA ASP A 264 -18.05 7.28 7.84
C ASP A 264 -18.17 7.24 6.31
N SER A 265 -19.32 7.68 5.80
CA SER A 265 -19.65 7.68 4.37
C SER A 265 -18.72 8.60 3.57
N ASP A 266 -18.36 9.75 4.11
CA ASP A 266 -17.49 10.73 3.43
C ASP A 266 -16.07 10.20 3.31
N ALA A 267 -15.50 9.64 4.40
CA ALA A 267 -14.18 9.02 4.36
C ALA A 267 -14.17 7.80 3.44
N ALA A 268 -15.20 6.95 3.47
CA ALA A 268 -15.30 5.79 2.59
C ALA A 268 -15.33 6.19 1.11
N LEU A 269 -16.11 7.22 0.75
CA LEU A 269 -16.14 7.76 -0.62
C LEU A 269 -14.81 8.41 -1.03
N ALA A 270 -14.14 9.13 -0.12
CA ALA A 270 -12.84 9.73 -0.40
C ALA A 270 -11.77 8.65 -0.70
N TRP A 271 -11.72 7.58 0.11
CA TRP A 271 -10.80 6.46 -0.12
C TRP A 271 -11.19 5.67 -1.38
N PHE A 272 -12.46 5.45 -1.63
CA PHE A 272 -12.94 4.84 -2.88
C PHE A 272 -12.49 5.63 -4.10
N ALA A 273 -12.72 6.94 -4.12
CA ALA A 273 -12.30 7.81 -5.23
C ALA A 273 -10.78 7.75 -5.44
N ARG A 274 -10.00 7.73 -4.34
CA ARG A 274 -8.54 7.63 -4.41
C ARG A 274 -8.07 6.28 -4.94
N LEU A 275 -8.71 5.17 -4.56
CA LEU A 275 -8.42 3.84 -5.09
C LEU A 275 -8.71 3.76 -6.60
N ILE A 276 -9.86 4.28 -7.05
CA ILE A 276 -10.21 4.33 -8.49
C ILE A 276 -9.21 5.21 -9.25
N TYR A 277 -8.88 6.40 -8.73
CA TYR A 277 -7.91 7.30 -9.36
C TYR A 277 -6.50 6.69 -9.43
N ALA A 278 -6.14 5.87 -8.47
CA ALA A 278 -4.88 5.10 -8.45
C ALA A 278 -4.87 3.92 -9.43
N GLY A 279 -5.95 3.68 -10.17
CA GLY A 279 -6.06 2.61 -11.16
C GLY A 279 -6.31 1.21 -10.55
N VAL A 280 -6.77 1.14 -9.30
CA VAL A 280 -7.13 -0.13 -8.69
C VAL A 280 -8.33 -0.75 -9.41
N ASP A 281 -8.24 -2.04 -9.72
CA ASP A 281 -9.33 -2.78 -10.36
C ASP A 281 -10.63 -2.65 -9.52
N PRO A 282 -11.71 -2.07 -10.09
CA PRO A 282 -12.99 -1.92 -9.41
C PRO A 282 -13.56 -3.23 -8.84
N LYS A 283 -13.22 -4.38 -9.44
CA LYS A 283 -13.63 -5.70 -8.95
C LYS A 283 -13.02 -6.01 -7.57
N LEU A 284 -11.78 -5.58 -7.31
CA LEU A 284 -11.14 -5.75 -6.00
C LEU A 284 -11.85 -4.92 -4.93
N ILE A 285 -12.28 -3.70 -5.29
CA ILE A 285 -13.04 -2.83 -4.39
C ILE A 285 -14.43 -3.44 -4.13
N ALA A 286 -15.13 -3.89 -5.18
CA ALA A 286 -16.44 -4.54 -5.06
C ALA A 286 -16.41 -5.77 -4.13
N ARG A 287 -15.36 -6.60 -4.20
CA ARG A 287 -15.16 -7.74 -3.28
C ARG A 287 -15.12 -7.30 -1.81
N ARG A 288 -14.48 -6.16 -1.51
CA ARG A 288 -14.45 -5.61 -0.14
C ARG A 288 -15.80 -5.09 0.29
N ILE A 289 -16.53 -4.42 -0.59
CA ILE A 289 -17.89 -3.94 -0.32
C ILE A 289 -18.81 -5.14 0.05
N ILE A 290 -18.76 -6.23 -0.71
CA ILE A 290 -19.52 -7.47 -0.42
C ILE A 290 -19.11 -8.05 0.94
N ALA A 291 -17.80 -8.16 1.20
CA ALA A 291 -17.30 -8.71 2.46
C ALA A 291 -17.80 -7.90 3.67
N HIS A 292 -17.69 -6.56 3.62
CA HIS A 292 -18.11 -5.67 4.70
C HIS A 292 -19.65 -5.58 4.86
N ALA A 293 -20.41 -5.77 3.78
CA ALA A 293 -21.86 -5.91 3.87
C ALA A 293 -22.27 -7.12 4.73
N SER A 294 -21.50 -8.20 4.71
CA SER A 294 -21.74 -9.41 5.52
C SER A 294 -21.06 -9.34 6.89
N GLU A 295 -19.82 -8.86 6.95
CA GLU A 295 -18.99 -8.84 8.17
C GLU A 295 -19.45 -7.80 9.18
N ASP A 296 -19.75 -6.57 8.72
CA ASP A 296 -19.99 -5.42 9.60
C ASP A 296 -21.49 -5.06 9.69
N VAL A 297 -22.30 -5.37 8.69
CA VAL A 297 -23.75 -5.10 8.68
C VAL A 297 -24.55 -6.38 8.93
N GLY A 298 -24.23 -7.44 8.21
CA GLY A 298 -24.85 -8.74 8.36
C GLY A 298 -26.39 -8.69 8.30
N LEU A 299 -27.02 -9.33 9.26
CA LEU A 299 -28.49 -9.39 9.36
C LEU A 299 -29.13 -8.17 10.02
N ALA A 300 -28.35 -7.19 10.48
CA ALA A 300 -28.92 -5.92 10.94
C ALA A 300 -29.60 -5.15 9.79
N ASN A 301 -29.04 -5.26 8.56
CA ASN A 301 -29.72 -4.82 7.32
C ASN A 301 -29.42 -5.80 6.17
N PRO A 302 -30.25 -6.83 5.95
CA PRO A 302 -30.04 -7.83 4.89
C PRO A 302 -29.97 -7.25 3.47
N ILE A 303 -30.56 -6.06 3.26
CA ILE A 303 -30.59 -5.40 1.95
C ILE A 303 -29.20 -4.90 1.56
N ALA A 304 -28.32 -4.57 2.51
CA ALA A 304 -26.99 -4.09 2.24
C ALA A 304 -26.17 -5.08 1.39
N MET A 305 -26.30 -6.37 1.66
CA MET A 305 -25.65 -7.42 0.89
C MET A 305 -26.15 -7.48 -0.56
N LEU A 306 -27.46 -7.35 -0.76
CA LEU A 306 -28.08 -7.33 -2.10
C LEU A 306 -27.63 -6.12 -2.92
N GLN A 307 -27.50 -4.96 -2.28
CA GLN A 307 -26.96 -3.75 -2.92
C GLN A 307 -25.50 -3.90 -3.28
N ALA A 308 -24.69 -4.52 -2.41
CA ALA A 308 -23.29 -4.79 -2.66
C ALA A 308 -23.10 -5.74 -3.86
N GLU A 309 -23.93 -6.79 -3.95
CA GLU A 309 -23.91 -7.73 -5.08
C GLU A 309 -24.36 -7.04 -6.38
N ALA A 310 -25.42 -6.26 -6.35
CA ALA A 310 -25.90 -5.51 -7.52
C ALA A 310 -24.83 -4.53 -8.03
N ALA A 311 -24.11 -3.86 -7.12
CA ALA A 311 -23.00 -2.98 -7.47
C ALA A 311 -21.82 -3.74 -8.09
N ALA A 312 -21.49 -4.92 -7.58
CA ALA A 312 -20.44 -5.76 -8.16
C ALA A 312 -20.80 -6.23 -9.58
N ARG A 313 -22.05 -6.63 -9.81
CA ARG A 313 -22.54 -6.97 -11.15
C ARG A 313 -22.52 -5.78 -12.10
N ALA A 314 -22.82 -4.57 -11.61
CA ALA A 314 -22.73 -3.36 -12.41
C ALA A 314 -21.31 -3.09 -12.89
N VAL A 315 -20.26 -3.41 -12.09
CA VAL A 315 -18.87 -3.34 -12.54
C VAL A 315 -18.60 -4.22 -13.75
N GLU A 316 -19.20 -5.40 -13.81
CA GLU A 316 -19.01 -6.34 -14.93
C GLU A 316 -19.86 -6.01 -16.14
N PHE A 317 -21.12 -5.59 -15.93
CA PHE A 317 -22.09 -5.40 -17.00
C PHE A 317 -22.05 -4.00 -17.60
N VAL A 318 -21.93 -2.98 -16.77
CA VAL A 318 -21.92 -1.56 -17.21
C VAL A 318 -20.47 -1.07 -17.42
N GLY A 319 -19.57 -1.44 -16.53
CA GLY A 319 -18.17 -1.01 -16.57
C GLY A 319 -17.95 0.41 -16.05
N MET A 320 -16.68 0.83 -16.04
CA MET A 320 -16.31 2.19 -15.66
C MET A 320 -16.40 3.13 -16.88
N PRO A 321 -16.73 4.41 -16.71
CA PRO A 321 -16.87 5.14 -15.44
C PRO A 321 -18.25 5.04 -14.77
N GLU A 322 -19.29 4.51 -15.41
CA GLU A 322 -20.66 4.54 -14.93
C GLU A 322 -20.86 3.68 -13.67
N ALA A 323 -20.17 2.55 -13.56
CA ALA A 323 -20.23 1.64 -12.41
C ALA A 323 -19.79 2.29 -11.08
N ARG A 324 -19.14 3.46 -11.12
CA ARG A 324 -18.84 4.23 -9.91
C ARG A 324 -20.08 4.60 -9.11
N LEU A 325 -21.22 4.82 -9.77
CA LEU A 325 -22.47 5.23 -9.10
C LEU A 325 -23.07 4.11 -8.26
N PRO A 326 -23.33 2.89 -8.79
CA PRO A 326 -23.79 1.79 -7.97
C PRO A 326 -22.79 1.37 -6.88
N LEU A 327 -21.46 1.47 -7.13
CA LEU A 327 -20.46 1.25 -6.08
C LEU A 327 -20.59 2.27 -4.96
N ALA A 328 -20.71 3.57 -5.28
CA ALA A 328 -20.88 4.63 -4.29
C ALA A 328 -22.20 4.45 -3.50
N GLN A 329 -23.28 4.06 -4.17
CA GLN A 329 -24.56 3.76 -3.51
C GLN A 329 -24.41 2.61 -2.50
N ALA A 330 -23.75 1.52 -2.85
CA ALA A 330 -23.50 0.40 -1.95
C ALA A 330 -22.61 0.78 -0.76
N ILE A 331 -21.57 1.61 -1.00
CA ILE A 331 -20.70 2.15 0.05
C ILE A 331 -21.53 2.94 1.08
N ILE A 332 -22.34 3.89 0.62
CA ILE A 332 -23.22 4.70 1.48
C ILE A 332 -24.20 3.81 2.24
N ALA A 333 -24.84 2.86 1.54
CA ALA A 333 -25.80 1.96 2.17
C ALA A 333 -25.19 1.11 3.30
N ILE A 334 -23.92 0.68 3.15
CA ILE A 334 -23.19 -0.03 4.21
C ILE A 334 -22.86 0.92 5.36
N CYS A 335 -22.38 2.12 5.08
CA CYS A 335 -22.01 3.08 6.11
C CYS A 335 -23.23 3.49 6.96
N GLU A 336 -24.37 3.77 6.32
CA GLU A 336 -25.60 4.21 6.98
C GLU A 336 -26.42 3.05 7.57
N SER A 337 -26.03 1.80 7.35
CA SER A 337 -26.71 0.65 7.93
C SER A 337 -26.36 0.46 9.39
N PRO A 338 -27.31 -0.05 10.22
CA PRO A 338 -26.99 -0.56 11.54
C PRO A 338 -25.90 -1.62 11.44
N LYS A 339 -24.96 -1.64 12.41
CA LYS A 339 -23.83 -2.56 12.41
C LYS A 339 -24.09 -3.77 13.28
N SER A 340 -23.76 -4.95 12.75
CA SER A 340 -23.71 -6.19 13.51
C SER A 340 -22.70 -7.16 12.90
N ASN A 341 -21.80 -7.67 13.71
CA ASN A 341 -20.85 -8.72 13.34
C ASN A 341 -21.30 -10.12 13.81
N SER A 342 -22.55 -10.27 14.21
CA SER A 342 -23.08 -11.51 14.78
C SER A 342 -22.92 -12.72 13.87
N VAL A 343 -23.02 -12.53 12.55
CA VAL A 343 -22.83 -13.59 11.54
C VAL A 343 -21.36 -14.03 11.49
N CYS A 344 -20.44 -13.08 11.50
CA CYS A 344 -19.01 -13.35 11.51
C CYS A 344 -18.61 -14.13 12.77
N VAL A 345 -18.99 -13.63 13.94
CA VAL A 345 -18.72 -14.28 15.23
C VAL A 345 -19.32 -15.69 15.28
N ALA A 346 -20.52 -15.88 14.75
CA ALA A 346 -21.18 -17.18 14.75
C ALA A 346 -20.46 -18.22 13.88
N VAL A 347 -20.06 -17.85 12.67
CA VAL A 347 -19.34 -18.77 11.79
C VAL A 347 -17.93 -19.06 12.30
N ASP A 348 -17.22 -18.07 12.82
CA ASP A 348 -15.88 -18.25 13.39
C ASP A 348 -15.90 -19.20 14.60
N ALA A 349 -16.89 -19.05 15.49
CA ALA A 349 -17.06 -19.95 16.62
C ALA A 349 -17.37 -21.39 16.20
N ALA A 350 -18.22 -21.56 15.17
CA ALA A 350 -18.54 -22.87 14.61
C ALA A 350 -17.31 -23.51 13.93
N MET A 351 -16.55 -22.74 13.17
CA MET A 351 -15.30 -23.19 12.52
C MET A 351 -14.23 -23.58 13.55
N ALA A 352 -14.07 -22.78 14.61
CA ALA A 352 -13.13 -23.09 15.68
C ALA A 352 -13.45 -24.40 16.42
N ASP A 353 -14.74 -24.72 16.60
CA ASP A 353 -15.14 -26.02 17.13
C ASP A 353 -14.87 -27.14 16.10
N ALA A 354 -15.10 -26.83 14.82
CA ALA A 354 -14.79 -27.74 13.74
C ALA A 354 -13.30 -28.12 13.69
N GLU A 355 -12.39 -27.18 13.85
CA GLU A 355 -10.94 -27.42 13.86
C GLU A 355 -10.47 -28.26 15.06
N LYS A 356 -11.12 -28.15 16.21
CA LYS A 356 -10.78 -28.94 17.41
C LYS A 356 -11.09 -30.43 17.25
N GLY A 357 -11.94 -30.79 16.30
CA GLY A 357 -12.43 -32.17 16.15
C GLY A 357 -13.41 -32.60 17.25
N GLY A 358 -13.87 -33.82 17.22
CA GLY A 358 -14.74 -34.38 18.29
C GLY A 358 -16.22 -33.98 18.17
N TYR A 359 -16.71 -33.77 16.92
CA TYR A 359 -18.12 -33.39 16.68
C TYR A 359 -19.14 -34.47 16.99
N GLY A 360 -18.71 -35.72 17.18
CA GLY A 360 -19.59 -36.84 17.26
C GLY A 360 -20.22 -37.28 15.94
N ALA A 361 -21.06 -38.31 16.02
CA ALA A 361 -21.78 -38.84 14.86
C ALA A 361 -23.01 -37.99 14.55
N VAL A 362 -23.39 -37.94 13.29
CA VAL A 362 -24.69 -37.34 12.88
C VAL A 362 -25.82 -38.09 13.57
N PRO A 363 -26.74 -37.42 14.29
CA PRO A 363 -27.89 -38.04 14.93
C PRO A 363 -28.67 -38.91 13.95
N VAL A 364 -29.13 -40.07 14.43
CA VAL A 364 -29.76 -41.10 13.56
C VAL A 364 -30.95 -40.56 12.75
N HIS A 365 -31.80 -39.76 13.40
CA HIS A 365 -32.97 -39.15 12.78
C HIS A 365 -32.62 -38.07 11.73
N LEU A 366 -31.40 -37.55 11.68
CA LEU A 366 -30.94 -36.57 10.70
C LEU A 366 -30.13 -37.20 9.55
N ARG A 367 -29.90 -38.50 9.57
CA ARG A 367 -29.15 -39.18 8.55
C ARG A 367 -29.93 -39.27 7.25
N ASP A 368 -29.21 -39.28 6.11
CA ASP A 368 -29.82 -39.37 4.79
C ASP A 368 -30.65 -40.65 4.62
N THR A 369 -31.82 -40.53 3.99
CA THR A 369 -32.76 -41.61 3.69
C THR A 369 -32.99 -41.82 2.20
N HIS A 370 -32.20 -41.17 1.33
CA HIS A 370 -32.36 -41.22 -0.12
C HIS A 370 -31.59 -42.36 -0.80
N TYR A 371 -31.26 -43.46 -0.06
CA TYR A 371 -30.60 -44.63 -0.62
C TYR A 371 -31.29 -45.90 -0.19
N ALA A 372 -31.17 -46.96 -1.02
CA ALA A 372 -31.80 -48.26 -0.73
C ALA A 372 -31.19 -48.93 0.51
N GLY A 373 -32.04 -49.37 1.45
CA GLY A 373 -31.61 -50.02 2.68
C GLY A 373 -31.31 -49.09 3.86
N HIS A 374 -31.61 -47.80 3.77
CA HIS A 374 -31.48 -46.84 4.88
C HIS A 374 -32.31 -47.30 6.12
N ASP A 375 -33.44 -47.92 5.91
CA ASP A 375 -34.36 -48.47 6.92
C ASP A 375 -33.70 -49.59 7.75
N ARG A 376 -32.82 -50.39 7.14
CA ARG A 376 -32.15 -51.52 7.83
C ARG A 376 -31.14 -51.04 8.88
N ILE A 377 -30.66 -49.83 8.78
CA ILE A 377 -29.71 -49.22 9.73
C ILE A 377 -30.35 -48.09 10.53
N GLY A 378 -31.67 -47.92 10.40
CA GLY A 378 -32.47 -46.95 11.16
C GLY A 378 -32.19 -45.48 10.79
N SER A 379 -31.61 -45.22 9.60
CA SER A 379 -31.40 -43.82 9.15
C SER A 379 -32.73 -43.08 8.99
N GLY A 380 -32.85 -41.92 9.60
CA GLY A 380 -34.08 -41.09 9.58
C GLY A 380 -35.11 -41.43 10.65
N ASP A 381 -34.90 -42.49 11.44
CA ASP A 381 -35.84 -42.92 12.47
C ASP A 381 -36.04 -41.83 13.52
N GLY A 382 -37.33 -41.46 13.75
CA GLY A 382 -37.72 -40.46 14.73
C GLY A 382 -37.60 -39.02 14.27
N TYR A 383 -37.33 -38.75 12.98
CA TYR A 383 -37.35 -37.41 12.44
C TYR A 383 -38.78 -36.82 12.48
N LYS A 384 -38.88 -35.63 13.03
CA LYS A 384 -40.12 -34.85 13.07
C LYS A 384 -40.09 -33.80 11.98
N TYR A 385 -40.98 -33.91 10.98
CA TYR A 385 -41.04 -32.94 9.90
C TYR A 385 -41.72 -31.65 10.36
N PRO A 386 -41.00 -30.49 10.40
CA PRO A 386 -41.54 -29.26 11.00
C PRO A 386 -42.85 -28.76 10.39
N HIS A 387 -43.08 -28.99 9.09
CA HIS A 387 -44.29 -28.53 8.42
C HIS A 387 -45.57 -29.28 8.86
N ASP A 388 -45.47 -30.40 9.56
CA ASP A 388 -46.59 -31.13 10.14
C ASP A 388 -47.04 -30.56 11.50
N TYR A 389 -46.33 -29.53 12.00
CA TYR A 389 -46.57 -28.95 13.31
C TYR A 389 -47.00 -27.48 13.22
N PRO A 390 -47.77 -26.98 14.21
CA PRO A 390 -48.22 -25.58 14.25
C PRO A 390 -47.06 -24.61 14.15
N GLY A 391 -47.18 -23.57 13.33
CA GLY A 391 -46.16 -22.58 13.12
C GLY A 391 -44.90 -23.10 12.39
N HIS A 392 -45.02 -24.33 11.80
CA HIS A 392 -43.90 -25.00 11.10
C HIS A 392 -42.65 -25.13 11.97
N TYR A 393 -42.83 -25.33 13.26
CA TYR A 393 -41.77 -25.48 14.25
C TYR A 393 -42.04 -26.69 15.14
N VAL A 394 -40.99 -27.48 15.37
CA VAL A 394 -41.00 -28.59 16.31
C VAL A 394 -39.66 -28.70 17.01
N ARG A 395 -39.71 -28.91 18.32
CA ARG A 395 -38.51 -29.08 19.11
C ARG A 395 -37.94 -30.48 18.87
N GLN A 396 -36.78 -30.54 18.27
CA GLN A 396 -35.95 -31.75 18.20
C GLN A 396 -34.51 -31.34 18.21
N ASN A 397 -33.64 -32.32 18.42
CA ASN A 397 -32.20 -32.06 18.49
C ASN A 397 -31.56 -32.14 17.10
N TYR A 398 -30.95 -31.06 16.65
CA TYR A 398 -30.26 -30.98 15.36
C TYR A 398 -28.73 -31.08 15.46
N MET A 399 -28.19 -31.14 16.67
CA MET A 399 -26.75 -31.23 16.90
C MET A 399 -26.34 -32.64 17.37
N PRO A 400 -25.10 -33.06 17.06
CA PRO A 400 -24.49 -34.21 17.72
C PRO A 400 -24.51 -34.07 19.25
N VAL A 401 -24.42 -35.19 19.96
CA VAL A 401 -24.49 -35.20 21.43
C VAL A 401 -23.39 -34.32 22.05
N GLU A 402 -22.20 -34.31 21.44
CA GLU A 402 -21.03 -33.57 21.88
C GLU A 402 -21.18 -32.04 21.75
N LEU A 403 -22.08 -31.60 20.88
CA LEU A 403 -22.36 -30.19 20.65
C LEU A 403 -23.71 -29.74 21.23
N GLN A 404 -24.42 -30.61 21.94
CA GLN A 404 -25.71 -30.26 22.52
C GLN A 404 -25.54 -29.09 23.52
N GLY A 405 -26.46 -28.12 23.42
CA GLY A 405 -26.46 -26.94 24.27
C GLY A 405 -25.54 -25.80 23.78
N LYS A 406 -24.70 -26.03 22.77
CA LYS A 406 -23.95 -24.94 22.14
C LYS A 406 -24.87 -24.02 21.35
N LYS A 407 -24.60 -22.72 21.44
CA LYS A 407 -25.25 -21.69 20.64
C LYS A 407 -24.15 -20.87 19.96
N TYR A 408 -24.22 -20.74 18.65
CA TYR A 408 -23.25 -19.98 17.87
C TYR A 408 -23.79 -18.61 17.49
N TYR A 409 -25.04 -18.52 17.05
CA TYR A 409 -25.64 -17.28 16.60
C TYR A 409 -26.40 -16.58 17.73
N PHE A 410 -25.93 -15.38 18.05
CA PHE A 410 -26.53 -14.47 19.01
C PHE A 410 -26.92 -13.18 18.29
N PRO A 411 -28.20 -13.00 17.91
CA PRO A 411 -28.63 -11.78 17.24
C PRO A 411 -28.44 -10.57 18.14
N SER A 412 -27.93 -9.48 17.54
CA SER A 412 -27.81 -8.20 18.22
C SER A 412 -29.19 -7.55 18.44
N ASP A 413 -29.22 -6.38 19.05
CA ASP A 413 -30.39 -5.53 19.16
C ASP A 413 -30.49 -4.49 18.03
N MET A 414 -29.63 -4.58 17.05
CA MET A 414 -29.52 -3.62 15.97
C MET A 414 -30.37 -4.01 14.76
N GLY A 415 -31.10 -3.04 14.21
CA GLY A 415 -31.82 -3.18 12.94
C GLY A 415 -32.75 -4.40 12.91
N HIS A 416 -32.68 -5.19 11.83
CA HIS A 416 -33.55 -6.37 11.65
C HIS A 416 -33.21 -7.50 12.64
N GLU A 417 -32.03 -7.56 13.22
CA GLU A 417 -31.71 -8.59 14.21
C GLU A 417 -32.52 -8.48 15.50
N ALA A 418 -32.99 -7.28 15.86
CA ALA A 418 -33.95 -7.13 16.96
C ALA A 418 -35.21 -7.93 16.75
N THR A 419 -35.69 -8.02 15.50
CA THR A 419 -36.85 -8.86 15.13
C THR A 419 -36.49 -10.34 15.16
N ILE A 420 -35.33 -10.72 14.69
CA ILE A 420 -34.83 -12.11 14.75
C ILE A 420 -34.74 -12.57 16.19
N ARG A 421 -34.24 -11.74 17.11
CA ARG A 421 -34.15 -12.03 18.54
C ARG A 421 -35.50 -12.29 19.16
N LYS A 422 -36.50 -11.42 18.91
CA LYS A 422 -37.89 -11.64 19.36
C LYS A 422 -38.44 -12.95 18.83
N ASN A 423 -38.21 -13.28 17.58
CA ASN A 423 -38.67 -14.54 17.02
C ASN A 423 -37.98 -15.77 17.64
N GLN A 424 -36.72 -15.67 18.08
CA GLN A 424 -36.05 -16.72 18.82
C GLN A 424 -36.66 -16.90 20.21
N GLU A 425 -36.92 -15.80 20.93
CA GLU A 425 -37.54 -15.81 22.25
C GLU A 425 -38.92 -16.50 22.20
N ILE A 426 -39.77 -16.13 21.22
CA ILE A 426 -41.06 -16.77 20.99
C ILE A 426 -40.92 -18.29 20.76
N ARG A 427 -39.93 -18.73 19.97
CA ARG A 427 -39.70 -20.16 19.73
C ARG A 427 -39.19 -20.88 21.00
N GLU A 428 -38.48 -20.21 21.86
CA GLU A 428 -38.04 -20.76 23.16
C GLU A 428 -39.17 -20.86 24.16
N GLU A 429 -40.17 -19.94 24.11
CA GLU A 429 -41.35 -19.95 24.96
C GLU A 429 -42.43 -20.96 24.53
N CYS A 430 -42.44 -21.35 23.25
CA CYS A 430 -43.28 -22.42 22.73
C CYS A 430 -42.79 -23.81 23.21
N LYS A 431 -42.57 -23.93 24.52
CA LYS A 431 -42.13 -25.17 25.17
C LYS A 431 -43.26 -26.13 25.45
#